data_249f1b3b2e88a6af6f2c408c69fe109d
#
_entry.id   249f1b3b2e88a6af6f2c408c69fe109d
#
_cell.length_a   1.000
_cell.length_b   1.000
_cell.length_c   1.000
_cell.angle_alpha   90.00
_cell.angle_beta   90.00
_cell.angle_gamma   90.00
#
_symmetry.space_group_name_H-M   'P 1'
#
loop_
_entity.id
_entity.type
_entity.pdbx_description
1 polymer ?
#
loop_
_entity_poly.entity_id
_entity_poly.type
_entity_poly.pdbx_seq_one_letter_code
_entity_poly.pdbx_strand_id
1 'polypeptide(L)'
;EIAQCLVGSEMCIRDSSQGLQKSGWFAKIVKDKFNIKLNIIAPNVSGGDTVFDTRSASGNLGDLVIVGTGNGRLNKLVKAKLIEDMTPYYSSMKNVKKYDSAVKSIAKQAGKDGVWGVPQGVSSQSPTDPSEGNESAAAPYIRWDIYKEIGYPQIKDLDGLLNVLKQMQDRARQDTGKDDIYAMSLFKDRDGDVMQNAASICSWFGYTNQGSVFISADGKDVQPATKEGGIYQQALEFLNKAESMGLVDPDSTTQDWDTMRTKVTNGKTMLSIWSWLGKPRMNSDENKAKGVGFMLAPLENMKVYSDGFQPDGDGATIVAIGSKAKNKARLAKFIDWMYSPEGIYASSSNSGGAACPKDLGCFTTDKDGKNPTLTKFGQQAMTGDHANLKVSAKLGGSSYDDGYSKLNFKAVSQNDIDPNTGEAYNPLLWKSNQDETELFKDWSAHMENATNDIDYLQKAGKLSIAAGASYTTPQEDSTVSATRSSVKSETVNASWQAITAAGKFEKTLDEARTKIDNLGYKEVLKVDQQNAKDLIQARKDIVKQAK
;
A
#
# COMPACT_ATOMS: atom_id res chain seq x y z
N GLU A 1 12.32 31.20 10.13
CA GLU A 1 12.67 30.59 8.82
C GLU A 1 11.60 29.61 8.39
N ILE A 2 11.20 29.72 7.14
CA ILE A 2 10.18 28.84 6.54
C ILE A 2 10.93 27.81 5.71
N ALA A 3 10.81 26.53 6.08
CA ALA A 3 11.22 25.46 5.20
C ALA A 3 10.08 25.22 4.17
N GLN A 4 10.43 25.24 2.91
CA GLN A 4 9.52 24.89 1.82
C GLN A 4 9.70 23.41 1.52
N CYS A 5 8.62 22.67 1.58
CA CYS A 5 8.60 21.25 1.27
C CYS A 5 7.84 21.04 -0.04
N LEU A 6 8.50 20.43 -1.01
CA LEU A 6 7.88 19.99 -2.24
C LEU A 6 7.61 18.49 -2.15
N VAL A 7 6.36 18.10 -2.20
CA VAL A 7 5.96 16.71 -2.20
C VAL A 7 5.57 16.31 -3.61
N GLY A 8 6.35 15.41 -4.21
CA GLY A 8 6.04 14.80 -5.48
C GLY A 8 6.03 13.28 -5.34
N SER A 9 4.88 12.66 -5.43
CA SER A 9 4.78 11.22 -5.56
C SER A 9 3.71 10.87 -6.58
N GLU A 10 4.03 9.99 -7.50
CA GLU A 10 3.08 9.49 -8.50
C GLU A 10 2.06 8.51 -7.91
N MET A 11 2.15 8.14 -6.65
CA MET A 11 1.34 7.05 -6.08
C MET A 11 0.37 7.41 -4.95
N CYS A 12 0.21 8.64 -4.51
CA CYS A 12 -0.77 8.99 -3.47
C CYS A 12 -1.34 10.39 -3.67
N ILE A 13 -2.21 10.52 -4.64
CA ILE A 13 -2.78 11.81 -5.10
C ILE A 13 -3.96 12.28 -4.23
N ARG A 14 -4.40 11.54 -3.21
CA ARG A 14 -5.68 11.89 -2.57
C ARG A 14 -5.61 12.81 -1.36
N ASP A 15 -4.45 13.03 -0.72
CA ASP A 15 -4.41 13.76 0.56
C ASP A 15 -3.23 14.72 0.76
N SER A 16 -2.59 15.19 -0.28
CA SER A 16 -1.58 16.24 -0.11
C SER A 16 -2.24 17.60 0.02
N SER A 17 -2.41 18.06 1.27
CA SER A 17 -2.85 19.43 1.50
C SER A 17 -1.77 20.42 1.10
N GLN A 18 -2.14 21.39 0.25
CA GLN A 18 -1.28 22.52 -0.05
C GLN A 18 -1.37 23.59 1.05
N GLY A 19 -0.28 24.32 1.21
CA GLY A 19 -0.22 25.49 2.04
C GLY A 19 0.58 25.32 3.32
N LEU A 20 0.52 26.33 4.17
CA LEU A 20 1.22 26.31 5.44
C LEU A 20 0.57 25.31 6.40
N GLN A 21 1.35 24.39 6.92
CA GLN A 21 0.96 23.65 8.11
C GLN A 21 1.08 24.57 9.35
N LYS A 22 0.17 25.53 9.44
CA LYS A 22 0.21 26.63 10.43
C LYS A 22 -0.13 26.19 11.83
N SER A 23 -0.97 25.19 11.95
CA SER A 23 -1.55 24.74 13.22
C SER A 23 -1.40 23.23 13.36
N GLY A 24 -1.71 22.75 14.55
CA GLY A 24 -1.70 21.34 14.85
C GLY A 24 -0.43 20.86 15.51
N TRP A 25 -0.54 19.68 16.09
CA TRP A 25 0.47 19.12 16.96
C TRP A 25 1.79 18.81 16.24
N PHE A 26 1.77 18.35 15.00
CA PHE A 26 3.00 18.10 14.23
C PHE A 26 3.76 19.40 13.94
N ALA A 27 3.04 20.44 13.47
CA ALA A 27 3.65 21.75 13.24
C ALA A 27 4.27 22.33 14.52
N LYS A 28 3.62 22.15 15.66
CA LYS A 28 4.12 22.58 16.97
C LYS A 28 5.41 21.83 17.35
N ILE A 29 5.43 20.51 17.24
CA ILE A 29 6.62 19.68 17.49
C ILE A 29 7.79 20.13 16.62
N VAL A 30 7.58 20.27 15.31
CA VAL A 30 8.63 20.69 14.35
C VAL A 30 9.12 22.10 14.65
N LYS A 31 8.21 23.02 15.00
CA LYS A 31 8.58 24.38 15.38
C LYS A 31 9.41 24.43 16.65
N ASP A 32 9.00 23.71 17.69
CA ASP A 32 9.68 23.71 18.98
C ASP A 32 11.06 23.06 18.92
N LYS A 33 11.19 21.93 18.21
CA LYS A 33 12.45 21.19 18.12
C LYS A 33 13.46 21.79 17.15
N PHE A 34 12.99 22.26 16.01
CA PHE A 34 13.88 22.66 14.89
C PHE A 34 13.77 24.12 14.52
N ASN A 35 12.83 24.87 15.08
CA ASN A 35 12.48 26.22 14.65
C ASN A 35 12.18 26.28 13.13
N ILE A 36 11.43 25.28 12.63
CA ILE A 36 11.00 25.17 11.24
C ILE A 36 9.50 25.42 11.16
N LYS A 37 9.07 26.20 10.17
CA LYS A 37 7.68 26.32 9.74
C LYS A 37 7.55 25.64 8.39
N LEU A 38 6.62 24.72 8.26
CA LEU A 38 6.40 23.97 7.02
C LEU A 38 5.47 24.75 6.08
N ASN A 39 5.94 25.01 4.87
CA ASN A 39 5.12 25.47 3.75
C ASN A 39 5.16 24.40 2.67
N ILE A 40 4.09 23.63 2.56
CA ILE A 40 4.01 22.46 1.69
C ILE A 40 3.50 22.89 0.31
N ILE A 41 4.25 22.57 -0.72
CA ILE A 41 3.89 22.84 -2.11
C ILE A 41 3.78 21.48 -2.80
N ALA A 42 2.56 21.06 -3.08
CA ALA A 42 2.29 19.81 -3.77
C ALA A 42 2.25 20.07 -5.29
N PRO A 43 3.03 19.37 -6.11
CA PRO A 43 3.13 19.63 -7.55
C PRO A 43 1.87 19.21 -8.32
N ASN A 44 1.08 18.27 -7.80
CA ASN A 44 0.07 17.54 -8.57
C ASN A 44 -1.38 17.92 -8.26
N VAL A 45 -1.65 19.03 -7.57
CA VAL A 45 -3.02 19.37 -7.13
C VAL A 45 -3.92 19.88 -8.28
N SER A 46 -3.34 20.36 -9.36
CA SER A 46 -4.08 20.66 -10.59
C SER A 46 -3.13 20.86 -11.77
N GLY A 47 -2.84 19.82 -12.53
CA GLY A 47 -2.06 19.98 -13.78
C GLY A 47 -0.77 19.17 -13.88
N GLY A 48 -0.68 18.01 -13.22
CA GLY A 48 0.47 17.11 -13.34
C GLY A 48 1.76 17.66 -12.75
N ASP A 49 2.90 17.36 -13.38
CA ASP A 49 4.24 17.77 -12.92
C ASP A 49 4.58 19.24 -13.22
N THR A 50 3.64 20.07 -13.68
CA THR A 50 3.92 21.44 -14.13
C THR A 50 4.60 22.31 -13.06
N VAL A 51 4.19 22.20 -11.81
CA VAL A 51 4.81 22.96 -10.70
C VAL A 51 6.23 22.46 -10.45
N PHE A 52 6.43 21.15 -10.48
CA PHE A 52 7.75 20.53 -10.33
C PHE A 52 8.68 20.97 -11.47
N ASP A 53 8.22 20.92 -12.71
CA ASP A 53 9.02 21.29 -13.88
C ASP A 53 9.39 22.78 -13.88
N THR A 54 8.43 23.65 -13.55
CA THR A 54 8.67 25.10 -13.43
C THR A 54 9.70 25.41 -12.35
N ARG A 55 9.60 24.77 -11.17
CA ARG A 55 10.56 24.96 -10.09
C ARG A 55 11.93 24.35 -10.40
N SER A 56 11.96 23.21 -11.08
CA SER A 56 13.19 22.59 -11.58
C SER A 56 13.90 23.52 -12.57
N ALA A 57 13.17 24.11 -13.52
CA ALA A 57 13.71 25.07 -14.49
C ALA A 57 14.25 26.35 -13.80
N SER A 58 13.59 26.81 -12.72
CA SER A 58 14.09 27.96 -11.92
C SER A 58 15.28 27.61 -11.01
N GLY A 59 15.67 26.35 -10.93
CA GLY A 59 16.76 25.86 -10.09
C GLY A 59 16.45 25.88 -8.59
N ASN A 60 15.17 25.94 -8.18
CA ASN A 60 14.76 26.01 -6.78
C ASN A 60 13.54 25.13 -6.48
N LEU A 61 13.78 23.94 -5.96
CA LEU A 61 12.75 23.00 -5.53
C LEU A 61 12.22 23.24 -4.10
N GLY A 62 12.83 24.17 -3.35
CA GLY A 62 12.53 24.40 -1.93
C GLY A 62 13.68 23.97 -1.04
N ASP A 63 13.48 24.09 0.27
CA ASP A 63 14.51 23.75 1.27
C ASP A 63 14.55 22.24 1.55
N LEU A 64 13.39 21.61 1.67
CA LEU A 64 13.24 20.16 1.81
C LEU A 64 12.50 19.64 0.58
N VAL A 65 12.98 18.55 0.00
CA VAL A 65 12.45 17.96 -1.23
C VAL A 65 12.04 16.52 -0.94
N ILE A 66 10.74 16.23 -1.01
CA ILE A 66 10.20 14.87 -0.97
C ILE A 66 9.72 14.56 -2.39
N VAL A 67 10.33 13.58 -3.04
CA VAL A 67 10.14 13.38 -4.48
C VAL A 67 10.31 11.93 -4.90
N GLY A 68 9.53 11.51 -5.89
CA GLY A 68 9.72 10.24 -6.56
C GLY A 68 11.05 10.17 -7.33
N THR A 69 11.67 9.01 -7.36
CA THR A 69 12.96 8.75 -8.01
C THR A 69 12.83 8.17 -9.41
N GLY A 70 11.66 7.66 -9.77
CA GLY A 70 11.36 6.94 -11.01
C GLY A 70 11.62 7.74 -12.29
N ASN A 71 11.61 7.04 -13.42
CA ASN A 71 11.78 7.63 -14.75
C ASN A 71 13.07 8.48 -14.90
N GLY A 72 14.16 8.06 -14.22
CA GLY A 72 15.44 8.78 -14.24
C GLY A 72 15.41 10.15 -13.54
N ARG A 73 14.35 10.45 -12.77
CA ARG A 73 14.18 11.75 -12.09
C ARG A 73 15.33 12.04 -11.12
N LEU A 74 15.74 11.06 -10.31
CA LEU A 74 16.87 11.25 -9.38
C LEU A 74 18.14 11.67 -10.10
N ASN A 75 18.50 11.00 -11.19
CA ASN A 75 19.68 11.33 -11.98
C ASN A 75 19.61 12.76 -12.56
N LYS A 76 18.42 13.17 -13.01
CA LYS A 76 18.19 14.55 -13.50
C LYS A 76 18.36 15.56 -12.36
N LEU A 77 17.83 15.31 -11.17
CA LEU A 77 17.99 16.20 -10.01
C LEU A 77 19.45 16.37 -9.61
N VAL A 78 20.21 15.28 -9.56
CA VAL A 78 21.65 15.30 -9.21
C VAL A 78 22.47 16.00 -10.29
N LYS A 79 22.27 15.68 -11.57
CA LYS A 79 22.97 16.32 -12.71
C LYS A 79 22.70 17.83 -12.80
N ALA A 80 21.44 18.22 -12.58
CA ALA A 80 21.03 19.63 -12.62
C ALA A 80 21.36 20.39 -11.32
N LYS A 81 21.97 19.73 -10.33
CA LYS A 81 22.32 20.31 -9.02
C LYS A 81 21.12 20.94 -8.32
N LEU A 82 19.96 20.28 -8.37
CA LEU A 82 18.72 20.74 -7.73
C LEU A 82 18.60 20.29 -6.28
N ILE A 83 19.27 19.20 -5.93
CA ILE A 83 19.38 18.69 -4.56
C ILE A 83 20.83 18.71 -4.09
N GLU A 84 21.00 18.77 -2.78
CA GLU A 84 22.29 18.86 -2.10
C GLU A 84 22.87 17.48 -1.84
N ASP A 85 24.20 17.37 -1.94
CA ASP A 85 24.94 16.26 -1.37
C ASP A 85 25.03 16.42 0.15
N MET A 86 24.32 15.59 0.89
CA MET A 86 24.26 15.61 2.35
C MET A 86 25.46 14.94 3.02
N THR A 87 26.46 14.47 2.29
CA THR A 87 27.68 13.83 2.84
C THR A 87 28.31 14.61 3.99
N PRO A 88 28.45 15.98 3.93
CA PRO A 88 29.00 16.75 5.04
C PRO A 88 28.24 16.65 6.36
N TYR A 89 26.94 16.33 6.30
CA TYR A 89 26.06 16.23 7.49
C TYR A 89 25.87 14.79 7.95
N TYR A 90 26.18 13.81 7.09
CA TYR A 90 25.85 12.40 7.29
C TYR A 90 26.45 11.79 8.56
N SER A 91 27.66 12.22 8.95
CA SER A 91 28.30 11.75 10.19
C SER A 91 27.47 12.03 11.45
N SER A 92 26.64 13.09 11.44
CA SER A 92 25.77 13.49 12.56
C SER A 92 24.37 12.87 12.49
N MET A 93 23.98 12.27 11.35
CA MET A 93 22.66 11.67 11.13
C MET A 93 22.61 10.24 11.68
N LYS A 94 22.57 10.10 13.01
CA LYS A 94 22.71 8.81 13.71
C LYS A 94 21.57 7.83 13.44
N ASN A 95 20.35 8.34 13.23
CA ASN A 95 19.19 7.50 12.96
C ASN A 95 19.17 7.03 11.49
N VAL A 96 19.46 7.93 10.55
CA VAL A 96 19.60 7.58 9.13
C VAL A 96 20.73 6.59 8.91
N LYS A 97 21.84 6.71 9.65
CA LYS A 97 22.98 5.77 9.56
C LYS A 97 22.63 4.32 9.90
N LYS A 98 21.57 4.07 10.63
CA LYS A 98 21.07 2.71 10.86
C LYS A 98 20.63 2.02 9.56
N TYR A 99 20.33 2.81 8.53
CA TYR A 99 19.88 2.41 7.21
C TYR A 99 20.90 2.78 6.11
N ASP A 100 22.18 2.58 6.39
CA ASP A 100 23.29 2.96 5.49
C ASP A 100 23.22 2.27 4.12
N SER A 101 22.74 1.03 4.07
CA SER A 101 22.50 0.30 2.81
C SER A 101 21.48 1.03 1.93
N ALA A 102 20.40 1.54 2.53
CA ALA A 102 19.38 2.30 1.83
C ALA A 102 19.92 3.61 1.23
N VAL A 103 20.77 4.32 1.97
CA VAL A 103 21.43 5.54 1.48
C VAL A 103 22.38 5.22 0.32
N LYS A 104 23.15 4.14 0.42
CA LYS A 104 24.03 3.67 -0.65
C LYS A 104 23.26 3.23 -1.90
N SER A 105 22.10 2.60 -1.71
CA SER A 105 21.20 2.23 -2.82
C SER A 105 20.77 3.48 -3.62
N ILE A 106 20.44 4.57 -2.94
CA ILE A 106 20.11 5.86 -3.59
C ILE A 106 21.32 6.44 -4.33
N ALA A 107 22.53 6.38 -3.77
CA ALA A 107 23.74 6.83 -4.47
C ALA A 107 23.99 6.02 -5.75
N LYS A 108 23.82 4.69 -5.69
CA LYS A 108 23.91 3.81 -6.85
C LYS A 108 22.86 4.17 -7.92
N GLN A 109 21.61 4.41 -7.52
CA GLN A 109 20.52 4.83 -8.42
C GLN A 109 20.82 6.22 -9.05
N ALA A 110 21.40 7.13 -8.27
CA ALA A 110 21.83 8.44 -8.76
C ALA A 110 23.01 8.37 -9.75
N GLY A 111 23.72 7.22 -9.79
CA GLY A 111 24.93 7.05 -10.59
C GLY A 111 26.08 7.98 -10.16
N LYS A 112 26.11 8.36 -8.88
CA LYS A 112 27.09 9.28 -8.32
C LYS A 112 27.25 9.05 -6.82
N ASP A 113 28.50 8.93 -6.36
CA ASP A 113 28.81 8.85 -4.93
C ASP A 113 28.30 10.08 -4.18
N GLY A 114 27.89 9.89 -2.93
CA GLY A 114 27.35 10.92 -2.06
C GLY A 114 26.07 10.52 -1.36
N VAL A 115 25.50 11.43 -0.58
CA VAL A 115 24.22 11.26 0.13
C VAL A 115 23.17 12.15 -0.52
N TRP A 116 22.52 11.64 -1.55
CA TRP A 116 21.60 12.40 -2.41
C TRP A 116 20.15 12.39 -1.95
N GLY A 117 19.85 11.64 -0.92
CA GLY A 117 18.54 11.52 -0.32
C GLY A 117 18.47 10.31 0.59
N VAL A 118 17.42 10.25 1.39
CA VAL A 118 17.13 9.10 2.24
C VAL A 118 15.77 8.52 1.81
N PRO A 119 15.69 7.22 1.46
CA PRO A 119 14.44 6.64 0.98
C PRO A 119 13.44 6.44 2.11
N GLN A 120 12.15 6.50 1.77
CA GLN A 120 11.08 6.13 2.69
C GLN A 120 10.93 4.61 2.80
N GLY A 121 10.21 4.18 3.84
CA GLY A 121 9.81 2.79 3.99
C GLY A 121 10.97 1.85 4.33
N VAL A 122 12.12 2.39 4.77
CA VAL A 122 13.25 1.54 5.19
C VAL A 122 12.85 0.64 6.37
N SER A 123 13.54 -0.48 6.53
CA SER A 123 13.27 -1.41 7.63
C SER A 123 14.54 -2.02 8.18
N SER A 124 14.50 -2.35 9.49
CA SER A 124 15.52 -3.14 10.17
C SER A 124 15.22 -4.65 10.15
N GLN A 125 14.05 -5.04 9.65
CA GLN A 125 13.60 -6.44 9.60
C GLN A 125 14.17 -7.15 8.38
N SER A 126 14.10 -8.50 8.41
CA SER A 126 14.57 -9.34 7.32
C SER A 126 13.75 -9.10 6.03
N PRO A 127 14.39 -9.02 4.86
CA PRO A 127 13.68 -8.92 3.59
C PRO A 127 12.86 -10.18 3.25
N THR A 128 13.01 -11.26 4.00
CA THR A 128 12.24 -12.50 3.82
C THR A 128 11.10 -12.67 4.82
N ASP A 129 10.91 -11.71 5.73
CA ASP A 129 9.79 -11.70 6.66
C ASP A 129 8.64 -10.87 6.07
N PRO A 130 7.37 -11.27 6.27
CA PRO A 130 6.23 -10.56 5.69
C PRO A 130 6.09 -9.16 6.29
N SER A 131 5.92 -8.15 5.45
CA SER A 131 5.88 -6.74 5.87
C SER A 131 4.47 -6.19 6.10
N GLU A 132 3.41 -6.96 5.83
CA GLU A 132 2.03 -6.49 5.81
C GLU A 132 1.38 -6.35 7.20
N GLY A 133 2.02 -6.84 8.25
CA GLY A 133 1.49 -6.79 9.62
C GLY A 133 0.52 -7.94 9.91
N ASN A 134 -0.74 -7.62 10.31
CA ASN A 134 -1.70 -8.63 10.76
C ASN A 134 -2.57 -9.19 9.63
N GLU A 135 -2.63 -8.54 8.48
CA GLU A 135 -3.53 -8.93 7.39
C GLU A 135 -2.91 -8.72 6.01
N SER A 136 -3.25 -9.59 5.08
CA SER A 136 -2.85 -9.43 3.69
C SER A 136 -3.67 -8.35 3.00
N ALA A 137 -3.01 -7.48 2.24
CA ALA A 137 -3.68 -6.43 1.49
C ALA A 137 -4.63 -6.98 0.41
N ALA A 138 -4.27 -8.09 -0.23
CA ALA A 138 -5.06 -8.75 -1.28
C ALA A 138 -5.20 -10.25 -1.01
N ALA A 139 -6.35 -10.64 -0.47
CA ALA A 139 -6.74 -12.02 -0.20
C ALA A 139 -8.28 -12.14 -0.27
N PRO A 140 -8.85 -13.35 -0.33
CA PRO A 140 -10.30 -13.51 -0.33
C PRO A 140 -10.87 -13.27 1.07
N TYR A 141 -11.55 -12.14 1.27
CA TYR A 141 -12.27 -11.82 2.51
C TYR A 141 -13.76 -12.00 2.30
N ILE A 142 -14.40 -12.82 3.12
CA ILE A 142 -15.83 -13.11 3.02
C ILE A 142 -16.59 -12.60 4.23
N ARG A 143 -17.88 -12.34 4.07
CA ARG A 143 -18.83 -12.08 5.16
C ARG A 143 -18.91 -13.32 6.04
N TRP A 144 -18.15 -13.31 7.13
CA TRP A 144 -17.98 -14.47 8.00
C TRP A 144 -19.28 -14.89 8.69
N ASP A 145 -20.08 -13.92 9.05
CA ASP A 145 -21.42 -14.13 9.63
C ASP A 145 -22.35 -14.94 8.68
N ILE A 146 -22.39 -14.58 7.41
CA ILE A 146 -23.20 -15.29 6.42
C ILE A 146 -22.58 -16.67 6.10
N TYR A 147 -21.26 -16.77 6.06
CA TYR A 147 -20.56 -18.05 5.89
C TYR A 147 -20.84 -19.02 7.04
N LYS A 148 -20.92 -18.50 8.27
CA LYS A 148 -21.36 -19.25 9.46
C LYS A 148 -22.80 -19.74 9.31
N GLU A 149 -23.72 -18.89 8.88
CA GLU A 149 -25.15 -19.23 8.72
C GLU A 149 -25.41 -20.34 7.70
N ILE A 150 -24.55 -20.48 6.69
CA ILE A 150 -24.61 -21.59 5.72
C ILE A 150 -23.82 -22.82 6.16
N GLY A 151 -23.27 -22.85 7.39
CA GLY A 151 -22.63 -24.01 8.01
C GLY A 151 -21.18 -24.25 7.62
N TYR A 152 -20.42 -23.25 7.26
CA TYR A 152 -18.98 -23.31 6.93
C TYR A 152 -18.62 -24.35 5.85
N PRO A 153 -19.24 -24.32 4.66
CA PRO A 153 -18.93 -25.28 3.61
C PRO A 153 -17.47 -25.19 3.17
N GLN A 154 -16.85 -26.32 2.90
CA GLN A 154 -15.45 -26.40 2.45
C GLN A 154 -15.22 -25.62 1.15
N ILE A 155 -14.14 -24.85 1.08
CA ILE A 155 -13.73 -24.06 -0.09
C ILE A 155 -12.39 -24.60 -0.62
N LYS A 156 -12.46 -25.54 -1.57
CA LYS A 156 -11.26 -26.21 -2.10
C LYS A 156 -10.46 -25.36 -3.07
N ASP A 157 -11.16 -24.67 -3.96
CA ASP A 157 -10.63 -23.91 -5.08
C ASP A 157 -11.56 -22.74 -5.46
N LEU A 158 -11.26 -22.04 -6.53
CA LEU A 158 -12.06 -20.91 -7.02
C LEU A 158 -13.49 -21.32 -7.43
N ASP A 159 -13.69 -22.49 -8.01
CA ASP A 159 -15.03 -22.98 -8.34
C ASP A 159 -15.84 -23.33 -7.07
N GLY A 160 -15.17 -23.90 -6.07
CA GLY A 160 -15.74 -24.08 -4.73
C GLY A 160 -16.12 -22.76 -4.07
N LEU A 161 -15.26 -21.74 -4.19
CA LEU A 161 -15.55 -20.40 -3.69
C LEU A 161 -16.78 -19.80 -4.36
N LEU A 162 -16.94 -19.92 -5.68
CA LEU A 162 -18.14 -19.43 -6.39
C LEU A 162 -19.41 -20.09 -5.88
N ASN A 163 -19.38 -21.41 -5.66
CA ASN A 163 -20.53 -22.16 -5.14
C ASN A 163 -20.90 -21.71 -3.71
N VAL A 164 -19.92 -21.44 -2.87
CA VAL A 164 -20.11 -20.89 -1.52
C VAL A 164 -20.66 -19.47 -1.57
N LEU A 165 -20.10 -18.62 -2.40
CA LEU A 165 -20.58 -17.25 -2.60
C LEU A 165 -22.02 -17.20 -3.11
N LYS A 166 -22.42 -18.16 -3.97
CA LYS A 166 -23.83 -18.28 -4.40
C LYS A 166 -24.75 -18.58 -3.23
N GLN A 167 -24.39 -19.55 -2.38
CA GLN A 167 -25.17 -19.88 -1.18
C GLN A 167 -25.23 -18.68 -0.22
N MET A 168 -24.12 -17.97 -0.02
CA MET A 168 -24.07 -16.77 0.82
C MET A 168 -24.96 -15.65 0.28
N GLN A 169 -24.91 -15.39 -1.03
CA GLN A 169 -25.76 -14.39 -1.68
C GLN A 169 -27.25 -14.74 -1.53
N ASP A 170 -27.63 -16.00 -1.77
CA ASP A 170 -29.01 -16.46 -1.64
C ASP A 170 -29.49 -16.35 -0.19
N ARG A 171 -28.65 -16.73 0.78
CA ARG A 171 -28.93 -16.61 2.20
C ARG A 171 -29.16 -15.14 2.60
N ALA A 172 -28.24 -14.24 2.23
CA ALA A 172 -28.34 -12.83 2.55
C ALA A 172 -29.59 -12.16 1.92
N ARG A 173 -29.97 -12.57 0.71
CA ARG A 173 -31.20 -12.12 0.06
C ARG A 173 -32.44 -12.62 0.79
N GLN A 174 -32.44 -13.88 1.21
CA GLN A 174 -33.56 -14.47 1.99
C GLN A 174 -33.73 -13.73 3.32
N ASP A 175 -32.67 -13.49 4.06
CA ASP A 175 -32.71 -12.86 5.39
C ASP A 175 -33.15 -11.40 5.34
N THR A 176 -32.77 -10.69 4.29
CA THR A 176 -33.06 -9.25 4.16
C THR A 176 -34.30 -8.94 3.32
N GLY A 177 -34.76 -9.89 2.50
CA GLY A 177 -35.81 -9.66 1.50
C GLY A 177 -35.38 -8.71 0.37
N LYS A 178 -34.05 -8.54 0.15
CA LYS A 178 -33.49 -7.62 -0.86
C LYS A 178 -32.85 -8.40 -1.99
N ASP A 179 -33.14 -8.01 -3.24
CA ASP A 179 -32.55 -8.62 -4.43
C ASP A 179 -31.24 -7.97 -4.89
N ASP A 180 -30.93 -6.76 -4.38
CA ASP A 180 -29.75 -5.97 -4.74
C ASP A 180 -28.51 -6.29 -3.90
N ILE A 181 -28.39 -7.55 -3.49
CA ILE A 181 -27.21 -8.11 -2.81
C ILE A 181 -26.48 -9.01 -3.79
N TYR A 182 -25.18 -8.80 -3.94
CA TYR A 182 -24.33 -9.57 -4.84
C TYR A 182 -23.12 -10.15 -4.10
N ALA A 183 -22.57 -11.24 -4.61
CA ALA A 183 -21.37 -11.81 -4.01
C ALA A 183 -20.21 -10.81 -4.07
N MET A 184 -20.04 -10.13 -5.19
CA MET A 184 -18.97 -9.15 -5.37
C MET A 184 -19.44 -7.93 -6.17
N SER A 185 -18.80 -6.80 -5.88
CA SER A 185 -18.99 -5.53 -6.60
C SER A 185 -17.60 -5.01 -6.99
N LEU A 186 -17.39 -4.73 -8.28
CA LEU A 186 -16.10 -4.35 -8.85
C LEU A 186 -16.09 -2.88 -9.27
N PHE A 187 -14.93 -2.31 -9.54
CA PHE A 187 -14.78 -0.92 -9.99
C PHE A 187 -13.48 -0.72 -10.79
N LYS A 188 -13.43 0.35 -11.60
CA LYS A 188 -12.37 0.63 -12.58
C LYS A 188 -11.29 1.60 -12.11
N ASP A 189 -11.56 2.41 -11.09
CA ASP A 189 -10.72 3.57 -10.71
C ASP A 189 -9.25 3.23 -10.39
N ARG A 190 -8.94 1.97 -10.18
CA ARG A 190 -7.59 1.48 -9.88
C ARG A 190 -6.97 0.67 -11.00
N ASP A 191 -7.60 0.58 -12.16
CA ASP A 191 -7.04 -0.13 -13.29
C ASP A 191 -5.71 0.51 -13.72
N GLY A 192 -4.71 -0.34 -13.85
CA GLY A 192 -3.36 0.01 -14.22
C GLY A 192 -2.98 -0.50 -15.61
N ASP A 193 -1.81 -1.13 -15.73
CA ASP A 193 -1.41 -1.80 -16.99
C ASP A 193 -2.31 -3.01 -17.32
N VAL A 194 -3.02 -3.51 -16.32
CA VAL A 194 -4.03 -4.56 -16.38
C VAL A 194 -5.24 -4.21 -15.51
N MET A 195 -6.32 -4.98 -15.61
CA MET A 195 -7.48 -4.85 -14.72
C MET A 195 -7.09 -5.20 -13.27
N GLN A 196 -7.17 -4.21 -12.36
CA GLN A 196 -6.69 -4.36 -11.00
C GLN A 196 -7.45 -5.41 -10.19
N ASN A 197 -8.75 -5.56 -10.39
CA ASN A 197 -9.53 -6.60 -9.70
C ASN A 197 -8.98 -8.00 -9.99
N ALA A 198 -8.71 -8.31 -11.26
CA ALA A 198 -8.13 -9.59 -11.66
C ALA A 198 -6.67 -9.74 -11.20
N ALA A 199 -5.85 -8.68 -11.30
CA ALA A 199 -4.47 -8.70 -10.80
C ALA A 199 -4.40 -8.99 -9.30
N SER A 200 -5.33 -8.46 -8.51
CA SER A 200 -5.40 -8.74 -7.08
C SER A 200 -5.83 -10.18 -6.77
N ILE A 201 -6.64 -10.81 -7.63
CA ILE A 201 -6.94 -12.24 -7.51
C ILE A 201 -5.69 -13.09 -7.82
N CYS A 202 -4.83 -12.67 -8.76
CA CYS A 202 -3.54 -13.34 -8.99
C CYS A 202 -2.67 -13.36 -7.72
N SER A 203 -2.78 -12.35 -6.85
CA SER A 203 -2.06 -12.30 -5.59
C SER A 203 -2.51 -13.39 -4.60
N TRP A 204 -3.74 -13.90 -4.71
CA TRP A 204 -4.20 -15.03 -3.90
C TRP A 204 -3.44 -16.34 -4.19
N PHE A 205 -2.72 -16.37 -5.34
CA PHE A 205 -1.95 -17.51 -5.82
C PHE A 205 -0.45 -17.21 -5.93
N GLY A 206 0.04 -16.21 -5.22
CA GLY A 206 1.46 -15.91 -5.09
C GLY A 206 2.07 -15.10 -6.22
N TYR A 207 1.29 -14.34 -6.98
CA TYR A 207 1.78 -13.50 -8.06
C TYR A 207 1.55 -12.01 -7.80
N THR A 208 2.49 -11.20 -8.26
CA THR A 208 2.34 -9.75 -8.39
C THR A 208 2.61 -9.33 -9.84
N ASN A 209 2.10 -8.19 -10.27
CA ASN A 209 2.39 -7.69 -11.61
C ASN A 209 3.45 -6.58 -11.61
N GLN A 210 4.28 -6.61 -12.64
CA GLN A 210 5.21 -5.55 -13.01
C GLN A 210 4.90 -5.14 -14.46
N GLY A 211 4.20 -4.02 -14.63
CA GLY A 211 3.64 -3.67 -15.93
C GLY A 211 2.64 -4.74 -16.40
N SER A 212 2.84 -5.27 -17.59
CA SER A 212 2.00 -6.30 -18.22
C SER A 212 2.46 -7.75 -17.96
N VAL A 213 3.39 -7.98 -17.03
CA VAL A 213 3.85 -9.33 -16.66
C VAL A 213 3.55 -9.64 -15.19
N PHE A 214 3.23 -10.90 -14.92
CA PHE A 214 3.01 -11.44 -13.57
C PHE A 214 4.22 -12.25 -13.13
N ILE A 215 4.67 -12.03 -11.90
CA ILE A 215 5.88 -12.63 -11.33
C ILE A 215 5.48 -13.39 -10.07
N SER A 216 5.85 -14.69 -9.99
CA SER A 216 5.68 -15.45 -8.76
C SER A 216 6.57 -14.89 -7.63
N ALA A 217 6.15 -15.03 -6.38
CA ALA A 217 6.89 -14.52 -5.23
C ALA A 217 8.34 -15.02 -5.16
N ASP A 218 8.58 -16.27 -5.58
CA ASP A 218 9.93 -16.87 -5.64
C ASP A 218 10.71 -16.47 -6.91
N GLY A 219 10.10 -15.72 -7.83
CA GLY A 219 10.70 -15.23 -9.06
C GLY A 219 11.02 -16.30 -10.10
N LYS A 220 10.48 -17.53 -9.98
CA LYS A 220 10.76 -18.61 -10.92
C LYS A 220 9.83 -18.61 -12.12
N ASP A 221 8.63 -18.09 -11.97
CA ASP A 221 7.63 -18.00 -13.04
C ASP A 221 7.31 -16.55 -13.36
N VAL A 222 7.44 -16.19 -14.64
CA VAL A 222 7.15 -14.86 -15.17
C VAL A 222 6.23 -15.03 -16.37
N GLN A 223 5.01 -14.51 -16.29
CA GLN A 223 3.96 -14.72 -17.26
C GLN A 223 3.46 -13.38 -17.81
N PRO A 224 3.41 -13.19 -19.15
CA PRO A 224 2.67 -12.08 -19.76
C PRO A 224 1.18 -12.13 -19.38
N ALA A 225 0.54 -10.99 -19.23
CA ALA A 225 -0.91 -10.91 -19.02
C ALA A 225 -1.71 -11.55 -20.16
N THR A 226 -1.13 -11.60 -21.36
CA THR A 226 -1.72 -12.23 -22.56
C THR A 226 -1.50 -13.73 -22.66
N LYS A 227 -0.79 -14.36 -21.70
CA LYS A 227 -0.51 -15.80 -21.71
C LYS A 227 -1.80 -16.60 -21.64
N GLU A 228 -2.03 -17.47 -22.64
CA GLU A 228 -3.14 -18.42 -22.65
C GLU A 228 -3.01 -19.40 -21.48
N GLY A 229 -4.12 -19.61 -20.73
CA GLY A 229 -4.13 -20.41 -19.50
C GLY A 229 -3.27 -19.85 -18.37
N GLY A 230 -2.69 -18.65 -18.51
CA GLY A 230 -1.87 -17.99 -17.50
C GLY A 230 -2.68 -17.53 -16.29
N ILE A 231 -1.97 -17.13 -15.23
CA ILE A 231 -2.61 -16.74 -13.94
C ILE A 231 -3.61 -15.59 -14.11
N TYR A 232 -3.33 -14.63 -15.00
CA TYR A 232 -4.24 -13.52 -15.24
C TYR A 232 -5.52 -13.95 -15.95
N GLN A 233 -5.41 -14.86 -16.96
CA GLN A 233 -6.59 -15.44 -17.61
C GLN A 233 -7.44 -16.25 -16.63
N GLN A 234 -6.82 -17.01 -15.72
CA GLN A 234 -7.54 -17.77 -14.69
C GLN A 234 -8.32 -16.84 -13.75
N ALA A 235 -7.75 -15.69 -13.37
CA ALA A 235 -8.45 -14.68 -12.59
C ALA A 235 -9.63 -14.06 -13.35
N LEU A 236 -9.47 -13.77 -14.64
CA LEU A 236 -10.57 -13.29 -15.50
C LEU A 236 -11.65 -14.35 -15.68
N GLU A 237 -11.29 -15.62 -15.82
CA GLU A 237 -12.23 -16.75 -15.92
C GLU A 237 -13.06 -16.90 -14.66
N PHE A 238 -12.45 -16.76 -13.47
CA PHE A 238 -13.17 -16.74 -12.20
C PHE A 238 -14.22 -15.62 -12.17
N LEU A 239 -13.87 -14.41 -12.60
CA LEU A 239 -14.79 -13.28 -12.66
C LEU A 239 -15.89 -13.48 -13.72
N ASN A 240 -15.59 -14.07 -14.87
CA ASN A 240 -16.57 -14.40 -15.90
C ASN A 240 -17.56 -15.47 -15.43
N LYS A 241 -17.09 -16.51 -14.74
CA LYS A 241 -17.94 -17.51 -14.09
C LYS A 241 -18.84 -16.87 -13.03
N ALA A 242 -18.28 -15.98 -12.21
CA ALA A 242 -19.06 -15.24 -11.21
C ALA A 242 -20.17 -14.40 -11.87
N GLU A 243 -19.88 -13.70 -12.96
CA GLU A 243 -20.87 -12.93 -13.73
C GLU A 243 -21.97 -13.85 -14.28
N SER A 244 -21.57 -14.95 -14.91
CA SER A 244 -22.51 -15.95 -15.47
C SER A 244 -23.43 -16.57 -14.43
N MET A 245 -23.01 -16.64 -13.17
CA MET A 245 -23.80 -17.11 -12.03
C MET A 245 -24.65 -16.00 -11.38
N GLY A 246 -24.60 -14.77 -11.86
CA GLY A 246 -25.29 -13.62 -11.29
C GLY A 246 -24.73 -13.18 -9.92
N LEU A 247 -23.42 -13.39 -9.71
CA LEU A 247 -22.72 -13.06 -8.48
C LEU A 247 -22.06 -11.68 -8.51
N VAL A 248 -21.87 -11.10 -9.70
CA VAL A 248 -21.27 -9.80 -9.87
C VAL A 248 -22.35 -8.72 -9.92
N ASP A 249 -22.16 -7.65 -9.18
CA ASP A 249 -23.02 -6.47 -9.21
C ASP A 249 -23.05 -5.88 -10.63
N PRO A 250 -24.23 -5.72 -11.25
CA PRO A 250 -24.36 -5.21 -12.63
C PRO A 250 -23.76 -3.81 -12.83
N ASP A 251 -23.69 -2.99 -11.78
CA ASP A 251 -23.09 -1.65 -11.87
C ASP A 251 -21.54 -1.69 -11.91
N SER A 252 -20.91 -2.85 -11.73
CA SER A 252 -19.44 -3.02 -11.64
C SER A 252 -18.68 -2.40 -12.81
N THR A 253 -19.27 -2.35 -14.01
CA THR A 253 -18.63 -1.79 -15.20
C THR A 253 -18.72 -0.27 -15.32
N THR A 254 -19.57 0.38 -14.52
CA THR A 254 -19.91 1.81 -14.62
C THR A 254 -19.73 2.59 -13.33
N GLN A 255 -19.74 1.92 -12.18
CA GLN A 255 -19.61 2.56 -10.87
C GLN A 255 -18.17 2.97 -10.55
N ASP A 256 -18.05 4.01 -9.75
CA ASP A 256 -16.82 4.48 -9.15
C ASP A 256 -16.55 3.85 -7.77
N TRP A 257 -15.39 4.18 -7.21
CA TRP A 257 -14.99 3.78 -5.88
C TRP A 257 -16.01 4.15 -4.79
N ASP A 258 -16.55 5.36 -4.82
CA ASP A 258 -17.41 5.83 -3.73
C ASP A 258 -18.77 5.11 -3.73
N THR A 259 -19.30 4.82 -4.91
CA THR A 259 -20.52 4.02 -5.08
C THR A 259 -20.31 2.59 -4.60
N MET A 260 -19.23 1.93 -5.05
CA MET A 260 -18.90 0.57 -4.64
C MET A 260 -18.68 0.49 -3.12
N ARG A 261 -17.89 1.40 -2.55
CA ARG A 261 -17.65 1.50 -1.11
C ARG A 261 -18.95 1.60 -0.30
N THR A 262 -19.91 2.37 -0.79
CA THR A 262 -21.23 2.53 -0.15
C THR A 262 -21.98 1.19 -0.13
N LYS A 263 -21.93 0.43 -1.22
CA LYS A 263 -22.56 -0.91 -1.29
C LYS A 263 -21.94 -1.87 -0.26
N VAL A 264 -20.61 -1.88 -0.13
CA VAL A 264 -19.91 -2.68 0.89
C VAL A 264 -20.35 -2.26 2.30
N THR A 265 -20.36 -0.96 2.60
CA THR A 265 -20.79 -0.43 3.90
C THR A 265 -22.23 -0.84 4.25
N ASN A 266 -23.10 -0.92 3.26
CA ASN A 266 -24.50 -1.31 3.42
C ASN A 266 -24.72 -2.84 3.43
N GLY A 267 -23.65 -3.65 3.47
CA GLY A 267 -23.73 -5.10 3.53
C GLY A 267 -24.20 -5.78 2.25
N LYS A 268 -24.11 -5.11 1.10
CA LYS A 268 -24.58 -5.61 -0.19
C LYS A 268 -23.58 -6.53 -0.91
N THR A 269 -22.45 -6.85 -0.30
CA THR A 269 -21.40 -7.70 -0.88
C THR A 269 -20.98 -8.81 0.08
N MET A 270 -20.69 -10.01 -0.44
CA MET A 270 -20.27 -11.16 0.35
C MET A 270 -18.77 -11.40 0.30
N LEU A 271 -18.09 -10.95 -0.77
CA LEU A 271 -16.65 -11.05 -0.98
C LEU A 271 -16.04 -9.66 -1.10
N SER A 272 -14.91 -9.46 -0.44
CA SER A 272 -13.99 -8.35 -0.68
C SER A 272 -12.64 -8.92 -1.14
N ILE A 273 -12.10 -8.37 -2.23
CA ILE A 273 -10.79 -8.77 -2.80
C ILE A 273 -9.63 -8.23 -1.94
N TRP A 274 -9.92 -7.20 -1.11
CA TRP A 274 -8.92 -6.49 -0.30
C TRP A 274 -9.35 -6.35 1.14
N SER A 275 -8.41 -6.48 2.09
CA SER A 275 -8.65 -6.22 3.51
C SER A 275 -9.11 -4.78 3.76
N TRP A 276 -8.42 -3.81 3.15
CA TRP A 276 -8.68 -2.37 3.30
C TRP A 276 -10.04 -1.90 2.75
N LEU A 277 -10.77 -2.75 2.01
CA LEU A 277 -12.12 -2.45 1.52
C LEU A 277 -13.19 -3.01 2.47
N GLY A 278 -13.24 -4.34 2.66
CA GLY A 278 -14.31 -5.02 3.40
C GLY A 278 -14.28 -4.72 4.90
N LYS A 279 -13.16 -5.02 5.55
CA LYS A 279 -13.00 -4.90 7.01
C LYS A 279 -13.29 -3.47 7.53
N PRO A 280 -12.68 -2.37 7.04
CA PRO A 280 -12.95 -1.04 7.57
C PRO A 280 -14.39 -0.54 7.37
N ARG A 281 -15.17 -1.20 6.53
CA ARG A 281 -16.58 -0.80 6.25
C ARG A 281 -17.59 -1.58 7.06
N MET A 282 -17.31 -2.85 7.33
CA MET A 282 -18.24 -3.75 8.02
C MET A 282 -17.81 -4.09 9.44
N ASN A 283 -16.50 -4.15 9.72
CA ASN A 283 -16.00 -4.63 11.01
C ASN A 283 -15.95 -3.49 12.05
N SER A 284 -17.06 -2.73 12.23
CA SER A 284 -17.19 -1.82 13.37
C SER A 284 -17.16 -2.59 14.69
N ASP A 285 -16.82 -1.94 15.78
CA ASP A 285 -16.78 -2.60 17.10
C ASP A 285 -18.14 -3.22 17.47
N GLU A 286 -19.24 -2.54 17.10
CA GLU A 286 -20.60 -3.06 17.28
C GLU A 286 -20.84 -4.33 16.47
N ASN A 287 -20.45 -4.32 15.19
CA ASN A 287 -20.62 -5.48 14.31
C ASN A 287 -19.73 -6.64 14.74
N LYS A 288 -18.46 -6.39 15.04
CA LYS A 288 -17.54 -7.43 15.53
C LYS A 288 -18.02 -8.09 16.81
N ALA A 289 -18.58 -7.31 17.74
CA ALA A 289 -19.17 -7.84 18.97
C ALA A 289 -20.39 -8.75 18.73
N LYS A 290 -21.10 -8.55 17.61
CA LYS A 290 -22.23 -9.38 17.16
C LYS A 290 -21.79 -10.55 16.26
N GLY A 291 -20.50 -10.71 15.99
CA GLY A 291 -19.99 -11.73 15.07
C GLY A 291 -20.16 -11.38 13.58
N VAL A 292 -20.43 -10.12 13.25
CA VAL A 292 -20.70 -9.64 11.89
C VAL A 292 -19.46 -8.96 11.28
N GLY A 293 -19.05 -9.36 10.08
CA GLY A 293 -17.96 -8.71 9.38
C GLY A 293 -17.25 -9.58 8.33
N PHE A 294 -16.23 -8.98 7.72
CA PHE A 294 -15.37 -9.66 6.76
C PHE A 294 -14.17 -10.30 7.46
N MET A 295 -13.91 -11.57 7.18
CA MET A 295 -12.70 -12.29 7.61
C MET A 295 -12.09 -13.05 6.45
N LEU A 296 -10.81 -13.41 6.56
CA LEU A 296 -10.10 -14.22 5.57
C LEU A 296 -10.81 -15.56 5.37
N ALA A 297 -11.08 -15.90 4.11
CA ALA A 297 -11.72 -17.16 3.75
C ALA A 297 -10.76 -18.36 3.86
N PRO A 298 -11.25 -19.55 4.25
CA PRO A 298 -10.44 -20.77 4.31
C PRO A 298 -10.29 -21.44 2.94
N LEU A 299 -9.83 -20.69 1.92
CA LEU A 299 -9.57 -21.22 0.59
C LEU A 299 -8.37 -22.17 0.63
N GLU A 300 -8.57 -23.45 0.29
CA GLU A 300 -7.55 -24.48 0.52
C GLU A 300 -6.33 -24.34 -0.39
N ASN A 301 -6.53 -24.04 -1.66
CA ASN A 301 -5.45 -23.99 -2.65
C ASN A 301 -4.79 -22.62 -2.80
N MET A 302 -5.13 -21.63 -1.96
CA MET A 302 -4.49 -20.32 -2.03
C MET A 302 -3.02 -20.37 -1.57
N LYS A 303 -2.23 -19.46 -2.14
CA LYS A 303 -0.83 -19.19 -1.84
C LYS A 303 -0.62 -17.67 -1.88
N VAL A 304 -1.12 -16.98 -0.88
CA VAL A 304 -1.21 -15.53 -0.87
C VAL A 304 0.17 -14.87 -0.99
N TYR A 305 0.29 -13.96 -1.94
CA TYR A 305 1.50 -13.15 -2.12
C TYR A 305 1.65 -12.15 -0.98
N SER A 306 2.85 -11.98 -0.50
CA SER A 306 3.24 -10.95 0.46
C SER A 306 4.59 -10.38 0.08
N ASP A 307 4.77 -9.07 0.21
CA ASP A 307 6.09 -8.47 0.13
C ASP A 307 6.83 -8.64 1.46
N GLY A 308 8.13 -8.89 1.37
CA GLY A 308 9.03 -8.83 2.52
C GLY A 308 9.35 -7.39 2.92
N PHE A 309 9.91 -7.21 4.13
CA PHE A 309 10.41 -5.90 4.54
C PHE A 309 11.49 -5.40 3.58
N GLN A 310 11.58 -4.08 3.42
CA GLN A 310 12.49 -3.43 2.48
C GLN A 310 13.62 -2.70 3.23
N PRO A 311 14.75 -3.37 3.52
CA PRO A 311 15.86 -2.72 4.22
C PRO A 311 16.38 -1.46 3.51
N ASP A 312 16.38 -1.49 2.18
CA ASP A 312 16.80 -0.37 1.34
C ASP A 312 15.67 0.64 1.01
N GLY A 313 14.52 0.51 1.68
CA GLY A 313 13.34 1.34 1.44
C GLY A 313 12.58 0.94 0.18
N ASP A 314 11.52 1.69 -0.15
CA ASP A 314 10.66 1.40 -1.30
C ASP A 314 11.32 1.76 -2.65
N GLY A 315 12.46 2.46 -2.63
CA GLY A 315 13.19 2.89 -3.82
C GLY A 315 12.47 3.94 -4.68
N ALA A 316 11.22 4.21 -4.36
CA ALA A 316 10.36 5.04 -5.19
C ALA A 316 10.33 6.51 -4.72
N THR A 317 10.51 6.78 -3.44
CA THR A 317 10.43 8.14 -2.87
C THR A 317 11.59 8.41 -1.92
N ILE A 318 12.17 9.60 -2.02
CA ILE A 318 13.23 10.07 -1.12
C ILE A 318 12.86 11.38 -0.46
N VAL A 319 13.48 11.64 0.69
CA VAL A 319 13.62 12.99 1.25
C VAL A 319 15.05 13.49 1.03
N ALA A 320 15.18 14.70 0.52
CA ALA A 320 16.47 15.35 0.22
C ALA A 320 16.45 16.83 0.64
N ILE A 321 17.61 17.44 0.68
CA ILE A 321 17.75 18.88 0.89
C ILE A 321 17.89 19.57 -0.47
N GLY A 322 17.13 20.64 -0.69
CA GLY A 322 17.26 21.45 -1.90
C GLY A 322 18.58 22.21 -1.92
N SER A 323 19.20 22.33 -3.11
CA SER A 323 20.53 22.94 -3.24
C SER A 323 20.57 24.41 -2.81
N LYS A 324 19.43 25.13 -2.88
CA LYS A 324 19.29 26.54 -2.50
C LYS A 324 18.93 26.75 -1.03
N ALA A 325 18.76 25.68 -0.26
CA ALA A 325 18.45 25.76 1.16
C ALA A 325 19.54 26.48 1.95
N LYS A 326 19.14 27.38 2.86
CA LYS A 326 20.08 28.20 3.66
C LYS A 326 20.61 27.47 4.89
N ASN A 327 19.79 26.66 5.54
CA ASN A 327 20.10 26.01 6.82
C ASN A 327 20.19 24.49 6.70
N LYS A 328 21.06 24.03 5.82
CA LYS A 328 21.19 22.61 5.46
C LYS A 328 21.46 21.69 6.67
N ALA A 329 22.33 22.13 7.60
CA ALA A 329 22.59 21.35 8.81
C ALA A 329 21.35 21.17 9.71
N ARG A 330 20.45 22.18 9.77
CA ARG A 330 19.18 22.09 10.50
C ARG A 330 18.21 21.12 9.81
N LEU A 331 18.14 21.18 8.48
CA LEU A 331 17.32 20.28 7.69
C LEU A 331 17.82 18.83 7.79
N ALA A 332 19.13 18.61 7.78
CA ALA A 332 19.71 17.30 8.01
C ALA A 332 19.33 16.72 9.40
N LYS A 333 19.33 17.56 10.46
CA LYS A 333 18.84 17.15 11.78
C LYS A 333 17.34 16.82 11.79
N PHE A 334 16.55 17.57 11.04
CA PHE A 334 15.12 17.28 10.90
C PHE A 334 14.88 15.98 10.14
N ILE A 335 15.59 15.75 9.04
CA ILE A 335 15.55 14.47 8.31
C ILE A 335 15.96 13.32 9.24
N ASP A 336 17.08 13.43 9.94
CA ASP A 336 17.55 12.39 10.87
C ASP A 336 16.53 12.07 11.96
N TRP A 337 15.86 13.10 12.49
CA TRP A 337 14.81 12.92 13.49
C TRP A 337 13.60 12.14 12.94
N MET A 338 13.21 12.33 11.68
CA MET A 338 12.11 11.56 11.09
C MET A 338 12.38 10.05 11.08
N TYR A 339 13.65 9.62 11.14
CA TYR A 339 14.07 8.22 11.26
C TYR A 339 14.32 7.76 12.70
N SER A 340 14.11 8.62 13.69
CA SER A 340 14.13 8.23 15.10
C SER A 340 12.78 7.67 15.52
N PRO A 341 12.70 6.85 16.60
CA PRO A 341 11.41 6.37 17.12
C PRO A 341 10.40 7.49 17.35
N GLU A 342 10.83 8.59 17.98
CA GLU A 342 9.97 9.76 18.19
C GLU A 342 9.47 10.36 16.88
N GLY A 343 10.38 10.53 15.91
CA GLY A 343 10.04 11.10 14.60
C GLY A 343 9.13 10.21 13.79
N ILE A 344 9.29 8.90 13.86
CA ILE A 344 8.42 7.93 13.18
C ILE A 344 6.98 8.08 13.67
N TYR A 345 6.76 8.08 15.00
CA TYR A 345 5.42 8.30 15.56
C TYR A 345 4.83 9.68 15.25
N ALA A 346 5.67 10.71 15.17
CA ALA A 346 5.20 12.08 14.96
C ALA A 346 4.98 12.43 13.47
N SER A 347 5.84 11.96 12.56
CA SER A 347 5.81 12.35 11.14
C SER A 347 4.96 11.45 10.27
N SER A 348 4.57 10.28 10.74
CA SER A 348 3.69 9.38 10.00
C SER A 348 2.34 10.02 9.74
N SER A 349 1.79 9.76 8.56
CA SER A 349 0.44 10.20 8.24
C SER A 349 -0.59 9.26 8.87
N ASN A 350 -1.83 9.73 9.00
CA ASN A 350 -2.93 8.98 9.56
C ASN A 350 -3.32 7.73 8.72
N SER A 351 -3.07 7.71 7.43
CA SER A 351 -3.44 6.59 6.57
C SER A 351 -2.56 5.36 6.82
N GLY A 352 -3.05 4.45 7.65
CA GLY A 352 -2.43 3.15 7.94
C GLY A 352 -1.15 3.27 8.75
N GLY A 353 -1.09 4.19 9.72
CA GLY A 353 0.15 4.53 10.31
C GLY A 353 0.26 4.68 11.79
N ALA A 354 1.48 4.98 12.18
CA ALA A 354 1.93 5.13 13.55
C ALA A 354 1.80 6.57 14.08
N ALA A 355 0.93 7.41 13.50
CA ALA A 355 0.77 8.83 13.88
C ALA A 355 0.18 9.03 15.29
N CYS A 356 0.80 8.40 16.27
CA CYS A 356 0.34 8.37 17.64
C CYS A 356 1.49 8.57 18.64
N PRO A 357 2.14 9.76 18.64
CA PRO A 357 3.28 10.00 19.51
C PRO A 357 2.90 9.98 20.99
N LYS A 358 3.84 9.50 21.82
CA LYS A 358 3.68 9.44 23.28
C LYS A 358 3.34 10.80 23.87
N ASP A 359 3.91 11.87 23.32
CA ASP A 359 3.69 13.26 23.81
C ASP A 359 2.23 13.73 23.65
N LEU A 360 1.47 13.13 22.73
CA LEU A 360 0.02 13.35 22.64
C LEU A 360 -0.78 12.57 23.69
N GLY A 361 -0.12 11.72 24.48
CA GLY A 361 -0.80 10.82 25.40
C GLY A 361 -1.49 9.64 24.69
N CYS A 362 -1.01 9.27 23.50
CA CYS A 362 -1.60 8.19 22.74
C CYS A 362 -1.43 6.82 23.40
N PHE A 363 -0.31 6.60 24.07
CA PHE A 363 -0.02 5.32 24.72
C PHE A 363 0.81 5.50 25.98
N THR A 364 0.77 4.50 26.81
CA THR A 364 1.61 4.32 27.99
C THR A 364 2.47 3.08 27.81
N THR A 365 3.53 2.96 28.58
CA THR A 365 4.40 1.80 28.67
C THR A 365 4.51 1.37 30.13
N ASP A 366 4.98 0.15 30.38
CA ASP A 366 5.39 -0.25 31.72
C ASP A 366 6.60 0.57 32.22
N LYS A 367 7.08 0.23 33.43
CA LYS A 367 8.19 0.96 34.08
C LYS A 367 9.50 0.84 33.29
N ASP A 368 9.66 -0.23 32.54
CA ASP A 368 10.86 -0.52 31.72
C ASP A 368 10.74 0.05 30.29
N GLY A 369 9.65 0.76 30.01
CA GLY A 369 9.38 1.34 28.70
C GLY A 369 8.87 0.32 27.66
N LYS A 370 8.51 -0.88 28.11
CA LYS A 370 8.01 -1.99 27.29
C LYS A 370 6.48 -2.08 27.35
N ASN A 371 5.92 -3.05 26.63
CA ASN A 371 4.49 -3.38 26.65
C ASN A 371 3.59 -2.15 26.42
N PRO A 372 3.72 -1.46 25.28
CA PRO A 372 2.94 -0.27 25.02
C PRO A 372 1.44 -0.61 24.95
N THR A 373 0.63 0.26 25.52
CA THR A 373 -0.83 0.13 25.53
C THR A 373 -1.46 1.46 25.16
N LEU A 374 -2.39 1.43 24.20
CA LEU A 374 -3.13 2.61 23.80
C LEU A 374 -3.97 3.14 24.97
N THR A 375 -3.92 4.45 25.16
CA THR A 375 -4.88 5.15 26.02
C THR A 375 -6.23 5.25 25.30
N LYS A 376 -7.26 5.73 26.01
CA LYS A 376 -8.54 6.07 25.37
C LYS A 376 -8.38 7.06 24.22
N PHE A 377 -7.51 8.07 24.38
CA PHE A 377 -7.16 9.00 23.30
C PHE A 377 -6.51 8.28 22.12
N GLY A 378 -5.54 7.41 22.39
CA GLY A 378 -4.85 6.64 21.36
C GLY A 378 -5.78 5.70 20.59
N GLN A 379 -6.69 5.03 21.26
CA GLN A 379 -7.71 4.20 20.62
C GLN A 379 -8.58 5.00 19.65
N GLN A 380 -9.10 6.16 20.09
CA GLN A 380 -9.86 7.05 19.23
C GLN A 380 -9.03 7.55 18.04
N ALA A 381 -7.76 7.93 18.26
CA ALA A 381 -6.87 8.42 17.22
C ALA A 381 -6.54 7.35 16.16
N MET A 382 -6.45 6.08 16.55
CA MET A 382 -6.02 4.99 15.66
C MET A 382 -7.17 4.23 14.99
N THR A 383 -8.32 4.14 15.63
CA THR A 383 -9.42 3.26 15.18
C THR A 383 -10.77 3.97 15.03
N GLY A 384 -10.93 5.16 15.61
CA GLY A 384 -12.22 5.80 15.76
C GLY A 384 -12.48 6.98 14.82
N ASP A 385 -13.55 7.69 15.13
CA ASP A 385 -13.86 9.00 14.56
C ASP A 385 -12.98 10.06 15.21
N HIS A 386 -11.94 10.48 14.51
CA HIS A 386 -10.99 11.48 15.00
C HIS A 386 -11.40 12.93 14.69
N ALA A 387 -12.46 13.17 13.90
CA ALA A 387 -12.85 14.52 13.49
C ALA A 387 -13.07 15.47 14.67
N ASN A 388 -13.57 14.93 15.80
CA ASN A 388 -13.81 15.69 17.02
C ASN A 388 -12.75 15.47 18.11
N LEU A 389 -11.73 14.66 17.86
CA LEU A 389 -10.68 14.37 18.83
C LEU A 389 -9.73 15.57 18.97
N LYS A 390 -9.80 16.26 20.11
CA LYS A 390 -8.99 17.46 20.37
C LYS A 390 -7.66 17.10 21.05
N VAL A 391 -6.60 17.70 20.54
CA VAL A 391 -5.27 17.68 21.14
C VAL A 391 -5.15 18.78 22.18
N SER A 392 -4.36 18.57 23.23
CA SER A 392 -4.19 19.55 24.31
C SER A 392 -3.68 20.90 23.77
N ALA A 393 -4.06 22.01 24.43
CA ALA A 393 -3.61 23.36 24.08
C ALA A 393 -2.07 23.49 24.10
N LYS A 394 -1.38 22.74 24.96
CA LYS A 394 0.08 22.70 25.04
C LYS A 394 0.71 22.22 23.71
N LEU A 395 0.01 21.36 22.98
CA LEU A 395 0.44 20.80 21.70
C LEU A 395 -0.33 21.40 20.51
N GLY A 396 -0.88 22.59 20.66
CA GLY A 396 -1.50 23.36 19.57
C GLY A 396 -3.01 23.44 19.60
N GLY A 397 -3.73 22.63 20.39
CA GLY A 397 -5.18 22.75 20.64
C GLY A 397 -6.10 22.48 19.45
N SER A 398 -5.56 22.00 18.32
CA SER A 398 -6.35 21.64 17.12
C SER A 398 -7.04 20.28 17.29
N SER A 399 -7.88 19.90 16.31
CA SER A 399 -8.27 18.50 16.18
C SER A 399 -7.04 17.62 15.88
N TYR A 400 -7.14 16.35 16.19
CA TYR A 400 -6.08 15.38 15.85
C TYR A 400 -5.85 15.35 14.34
N ASP A 401 -6.92 15.32 13.55
CA ASP A 401 -6.87 15.24 12.09
C ASP A 401 -6.25 16.47 11.40
N ASP A 402 -6.53 17.65 11.93
CA ASP A 402 -5.90 18.88 11.41
C ASP A 402 -4.41 18.94 11.73
N GLY A 403 -4.00 18.22 12.78
CA GLY A 403 -2.69 18.35 13.39
C GLY A 403 -1.64 17.37 12.90
N TYR A 404 -1.99 16.26 12.28
CA TYR A 404 -1.00 15.29 11.85
C TYR A 404 -0.15 15.77 10.66
N SER A 405 0.98 15.10 10.42
CA SER A 405 1.91 15.44 9.35
C SER A 405 1.24 15.44 7.97
N LYS A 406 1.39 16.52 7.23
CA LYS A 406 0.96 16.65 5.83
C LYS A 406 2.11 16.38 4.83
N LEU A 407 3.24 15.85 5.31
CA LEU A 407 4.39 15.53 4.46
C LEU A 407 4.15 14.33 3.55
N ASN A 408 3.19 13.48 3.85
CA ASN A 408 2.91 12.22 3.15
C ASN A 408 4.18 11.38 2.93
N PHE A 409 5.01 11.27 3.97
CA PHE A 409 6.28 10.58 3.96
C PHE A 409 6.39 9.65 5.17
N LYS A 410 6.68 8.39 4.91
CA LYS A 410 6.87 7.33 5.92
C LYS A 410 8.34 6.95 5.95
N ALA A 411 9.13 7.57 6.83
CA ALA A 411 10.57 7.36 6.88
C ALA A 411 10.94 5.87 7.04
N VAL A 412 10.30 5.20 7.98
CA VAL A 412 10.51 3.77 8.31
C VAL A 412 9.20 3.03 8.13
N SER A 413 9.26 1.75 7.78
CA SER A 413 8.10 0.87 7.76
C SER A 413 7.39 0.91 9.11
N GLN A 414 6.08 1.14 9.10
CA GLN A 414 5.32 1.24 10.34
C GLN A 414 5.14 -0.11 11.04
N ASN A 415 5.31 -1.19 10.30
CA ASN A 415 5.30 -2.55 10.84
C ASN A 415 6.69 -3.00 11.34
N ASP A 416 7.72 -2.15 11.19
CA ASP A 416 9.04 -2.37 11.80
C ASP A 416 8.97 -2.21 13.33
N ILE A 417 9.93 -2.79 14.03
CA ILE A 417 9.95 -2.85 15.49
C ILE A 417 10.60 -1.60 16.09
N ASP A 418 9.90 -0.93 16.99
CA ASP A 418 10.48 0.11 17.83
C ASP A 418 11.44 -0.54 18.85
N PRO A 419 12.75 -0.26 18.79
CA PRO A 419 13.72 -0.86 19.70
C PRO A 419 13.49 -0.48 21.18
N ASN A 420 12.76 0.60 21.45
CA ASN A 420 12.44 1.02 22.80
C ASN A 420 11.36 0.14 23.43
N THR A 421 10.27 -0.13 22.70
CA THR A 421 9.14 -0.90 23.20
C THR A 421 9.25 -2.40 22.90
N GLY A 422 9.90 -2.77 21.81
CA GLY A 422 9.97 -4.14 21.29
C GLY A 422 8.70 -4.56 20.52
N GLU A 423 7.78 -3.63 20.26
CA GLU A 423 6.58 -3.83 19.46
C GLU A 423 6.65 -3.00 18.16
N ALA A 424 5.78 -3.28 17.20
CA ALA A 424 5.74 -2.52 15.95
C ALA A 424 5.48 -1.01 16.20
N TYR A 425 5.97 -0.15 15.29
CA TYR A 425 5.58 1.27 15.33
C TYR A 425 4.08 1.47 15.11
N ASN A 426 3.42 0.56 14.40
CA ASN A 426 1.97 0.58 14.24
C ASN A 426 1.27 0.04 15.49
N PRO A 427 0.56 0.89 16.26
CA PRO A 427 -0.08 0.47 17.49
C PRO A 427 -1.16 -0.60 17.31
N LEU A 428 -1.72 -0.72 16.10
CA LEU A 428 -2.75 -1.74 15.82
C LEU A 428 -2.17 -3.16 15.78
N LEU A 429 -0.83 -3.30 15.73
CA LEU A 429 -0.14 -4.60 15.75
C LEU A 429 0.29 -5.01 17.16
N TRP A 430 0.13 -4.17 18.18
CA TRP A 430 0.57 -4.47 19.53
C TRP A 430 -0.23 -5.62 20.14
N LYS A 431 0.44 -6.42 20.96
CA LYS A 431 -0.20 -7.51 21.70
C LYS A 431 -1.37 -7.04 22.57
N SER A 432 -1.28 -5.82 23.11
CA SER A 432 -2.35 -5.18 23.89
C SER A 432 -3.59 -4.81 23.08
N ASN A 433 -3.54 -4.88 21.76
CA ASN A 433 -4.64 -4.56 20.83
C ASN A 433 -5.14 -5.78 20.07
N GLN A 434 -4.91 -7.00 20.56
CA GLN A 434 -5.45 -8.20 19.93
C GLN A 434 -6.99 -8.15 19.96
N ASP A 435 -7.58 -8.55 18.84
CA ASP A 435 -9.05 -8.63 18.72
C ASP A 435 -9.59 -9.79 19.55
N GLU A 436 -10.50 -9.49 20.47
CA GLU A 436 -11.15 -10.45 21.38
C GLU A 436 -12.66 -10.55 21.11
N THR A 437 -13.12 -10.02 19.98
CA THR A 437 -14.54 -9.97 19.64
C THR A 437 -15.09 -11.34 19.24
N GLU A 438 -16.42 -11.47 19.27
CA GLU A 438 -17.10 -12.73 18.86
C GLU A 438 -16.78 -13.08 17.40
N LEU A 439 -16.67 -12.08 16.51
CA LEU A 439 -16.27 -12.31 15.12
C LEU A 439 -14.88 -12.94 15.04
N PHE A 440 -13.91 -12.39 15.75
CA PHE A 440 -12.54 -12.89 15.74
C PHE A 440 -12.43 -14.27 16.39
N LYS A 441 -13.07 -14.49 17.54
CA LYS A 441 -13.04 -15.79 18.24
C LYS A 441 -13.59 -16.91 17.38
N ASP A 442 -14.73 -16.67 16.72
CA ASP A 442 -15.33 -17.67 15.84
C ASP A 442 -14.43 -17.96 14.62
N TRP A 443 -13.89 -16.92 13.99
CA TRP A 443 -12.94 -17.07 12.88
C TRP A 443 -11.68 -17.82 13.31
N SER A 444 -11.04 -17.43 14.38
CA SER A 444 -9.80 -18.05 14.90
C SER A 444 -10.00 -19.54 15.19
N ALA A 445 -11.14 -19.91 15.79
CA ALA A 445 -11.46 -21.31 16.09
C ALA A 445 -11.54 -22.19 14.82
N HIS A 446 -11.92 -21.60 13.67
CA HIS A 446 -11.98 -22.30 12.37
C HIS A 446 -10.70 -22.18 11.55
N MET A 447 -9.76 -21.32 11.99
CA MET A 447 -8.52 -21.00 11.29
C MET A 447 -7.28 -21.36 12.12
N GLU A 448 -7.23 -22.61 12.61
CA GLU A 448 -6.09 -23.19 13.35
C GLU A 448 -5.70 -22.39 14.61
N ASN A 449 -6.64 -21.72 15.26
CA ASN A 449 -6.42 -20.81 16.39
C ASN A 449 -5.39 -19.72 16.06
N ALA A 450 -5.46 -19.20 14.85
CA ALA A 450 -4.59 -18.12 14.39
C ALA A 450 -4.92 -16.80 15.12
N THR A 451 -3.89 -16.01 15.36
CA THR A 451 -4.00 -14.70 16.02
C THR A 451 -4.28 -13.56 15.04
N ASN A 452 -4.08 -13.79 13.75
CA ASN A 452 -4.37 -12.87 12.66
C ASN A 452 -4.24 -13.59 11.30
N ASP A 453 -4.55 -12.91 10.20
CA ASP A 453 -4.52 -13.49 8.85
C ASP A 453 -3.12 -13.99 8.45
N ILE A 454 -2.06 -13.21 8.76
CA ILE A 454 -0.68 -13.57 8.42
C ILE A 454 -0.22 -14.80 9.23
N ASP A 455 -0.57 -14.86 10.51
CA ASP A 455 -0.30 -16.04 11.37
C ASP A 455 -0.96 -17.30 10.80
N TYR A 456 -2.23 -17.22 10.38
CA TYR A 456 -2.89 -18.34 9.72
C TYR A 456 -2.18 -18.76 8.44
N LEU A 457 -1.91 -17.79 7.54
CA LEU A 457 -1.29 -18.07 6.26
C LEU A 457 0.11 -18.69 6.42
N GLN A 458 0.87 -18.28 7.43
CA GLN A 458 2.18 -18.86 7.74
C GLN A 458 2.05 -20.28 8.29
N LYS A 459 1.19 -20.51 9.30
CA LYS A 459 0.95 -21.83 9.92
C LYS A 459 0.47 -22.84 8.89
N ALA A 460 -0.47 -22.45 8.06
CA ALA A 460 -1.03 -23.29 7.01
C ALA A 460 -0.11 -23.45 5.77
N GLY A 461 1.07 -22.80 5.76
CA GLY A 461 1.98 -22.82 4.61
C GLY A 461 1.39 -22.18 3.35
N LYS A 462 0.51 -21.20 3.52
CA LYS A 462 -0.23 -20.51 2.45
C LYS A 462 0.27 -19.08 2.18
N LEU A 463 1.39 -18.67 2.76
CA LEU A 463 2.02 -17.39 2.50
C LEU A 463 3.21 -17.56 1.54
N SER A 464 3.23 -16.77 0.47
CA SER A 464 4.32 -16.73 -0.51
C SER A 464 5.01 -15.38 -0.41
N ILE A 465 6.17 -15.34 0.25
CA ILE A 465 6.89 -14.09 0.50
C ILE A 465 7.87 -13.81 -0.63
N ALA A 466 7.70 -12.68 -1.29
CA ALA A 466 8.68 -12.11 -2.19
C ALA A 466 9.66 -11.25 -1.39
N ALA A 467 10.95 -11.52 -1.50
CA ALA A 467 11.95 -10.77 -0.75
C ALA A 467 11.82 -9.25 -1.01
N GLY A 468 11.78 -8.47 0.05
CA GLY A 468 11.62 -7.02 -0.04
C GLY A 468 12.87 -6.36 -0.58
N ALA A 469 12.79 -5.87 -1.81
CA ALA A 469 13.89 -5.21 -2.50
C ALA A 469 13.45 -3.86 -3.08
N SER A 470 14.31 -2.87 -2.95
CA SER A 470 14.16 -1.60 -3.65
C SER A 470 14.41 -1.81 -5.14
N TYR A 471 13.42 -1.47 -5.95
CA TYR A 471 13.55 -1.47 -7.40
C TYR A 471 12.78 -0.30 -8.00
N THR A 472 13.42 0.43 -8.89
CA THR A 472 12.81 1.54 -9.62
C THR A 472 12.96 1.31 -11.11
N THR A 473 11.84 1.33 -11.83
CA THR A 473 11.84 1.17 -13.28
C THR A 473 12.65 2.27 -13.96
N PRO A 474 13.54 1.93 -14.91
CA PRO A 474 14.25 2.90 -15.72
C PRO A 474 13.31 3.81 -16.52
N GLN A 475 13.83 4.95 -16.96
CA GLN A 475 13.08 5.81 -17.89
C GLN A 475 12.82 5.05 -19.19
N GLU A 476 11.54 4.98 -19.58
CA GLU A 476 11.11 4.37 -20.82
C GLU A 476 11.30 5.30 -22.02
N ASP A 477 11.60 4.75 -23.18
CA ASP A 477 11.58 5.48 -24.43
C ASP A 477 10.18 6.01 -24.75
N SER A 478 10.09 7.20 -25.32
CA SER A 478 8.81 7.87 -25.60
C SER A 478 7.91 7.08 -26.55
N THR A 479 8.50 6.35 -27.52
CA THR A 479 7.75 5.51 -28.45
C THR A 479 7.15 4.31 -27.74
N VAL A 480 7.92 3.66 -26.86
CA VAL A 480 7.44 2.53 -26.05
C VAL A 480 6.36 3.02 -25.08
N SER A 481 6.53 4.18 -24.46
CA SER A 481 5.54 4.77 -23.55
C SER A 481 4.20 5.06 -24.25
N ALA A 482 4.23 5.58 -25.48
CA ALA A 482 3.03 5.80 -26.29
C ALA A 482 2.34 4.47 -26.66
N THR A 483 3.12 3.46 -27.08
CA THR A 483 2.63 2.12 -27.35
C THR A 483 2.01 1.47 -26.12
N ARG A 484 2.68 1.60 -24.96
CA ARG A 484 2.18 1.11 -23.67
C ARG A 484 0.80 1.68 -23.34
N SER A 485 0.58 2.97 -23.55
CA SER A 485 -0.70 3.61 -23.29
C SER A 485 -1.84 2.99 -24.10
N SER A 486 -1.58 2.65 -25.37
CA SER A 486 -2.55 1.98 -26.23
C SER A 486 -2.79 0.52 -25.83
N VAL A 487 -1.71 -0.22 -25.57
CA VAL A 487 -1.73 -1.62 -25.09
C VAL A 487 -2.49 -1.73 -23.77
N LYS A 488 -2.19 -0.88 -22.81
CA LYS A 488 -2.87 -0.79 -21.51
C LYS A 488 -4.38 -0.60 -21.68
N SER A 489 -4.78 0.39 -22.50
CA SER A 489 -6.19 0.67 -22.74
C SER A 489 -6.91 -0.53 -23.34
N GLU A 490 -6.31 -1.20 -24.33
CA GLU A 490 -6.91 -2.40 -24.93
C GLU A 490 -6.96 -3.57 -23.94
N THR A 491 -5.88 -3.82 -23.17
CA THR A 491 -5.81 -4.90 -22.18
C THR A 491 -6.90 -4.73 -21.11
N VAL A 492 -7.05 -3.54 -20.57
CA VAL A 492 -8.07 -3.24 -19.53
C VAL A 492 -9.47 -3.37 -20.11
N ASN A 493 -9.73 -2.78 -21.29
CA ASN A 493 -11.04 -2.87 -21.93
C ASN A 493 -11.42 -4.30 -22.27
N ALA A 494 -10.50 -5.08 -22.83
CA ALA A 494 -10.72 -6.47 -23.15
C ALA A 494 -10.98 -7.33 -21.91
N SER A 495 -10.31 -7.04 -20.80
CA SER A 495 -10.53 -7.74 -19.53
C SER A 495 -11.97 -7.50 -19.01
N TRP A 496 -12.44 -6.26 -19.03
CA TRP A 496 -13.83 -5.94 -18.68
C TRP A 496 -14.84 -6.56 -19.63
N GLN A 497 -14.56 -6.60 -20.93
CA GLN A 497 -15.39 -7.27 -21.91
C GLN A 497 -15.43 -8.78 -21.70
N ALA A 498 -14.29 -9.40 -21.40
CA ALA A 498 -14.19 -10.83 -21.17
C ALA A 498 -15.02 -11.30 -19.98
N ILE A 499 -15.00 -10.56 -18.85
CA ILE A 499 -15.78 -10.96 -17.67
C ILE A 499 -17.29 -10.89 -17.92
N THR A 500 -17.77 -10.02 -18.81
CA THR A 500 -19.19 -9.88 -19.16
C THR A 500 -19.59 -10.65 -20.43
N ALA A 501 -18.65 -11.36 -21.07
CA ALA A 501 -18.85 -12.07 -22.32
C ALA A 501 -19.50 -13.45 -22.12
N ALA A 502 -20.81 -13.49 -21.88
CA ALA A 502 -21.54 -14.74 -21.68
C ALA A 502 -21.30 -15.74 -22.83
N GLY A 503 -20.66 -16.89 -22.52
CA GLY A 503 -20.38 -17.96 -23.50
C GLY A 503 -19.37 -17.62 -24.60
N LYS A 504 -18.66 -16.48 -24.50
CA LYS A 504 -17.67 -16.03 -25.51
C LYS A 504 -16.32 -15.64 -24.89
N PHE A 505 -16.06 -16.04 -23.67
CA PHE A 505 -14.87 -15.65 -22.91
C PHE A 505 -13.58 -15.85 -23.69
N GLU A 506 -13.28 -17.08 -24.12
CA GLU A 506 -12.07 -17.40 -24.88
C GLU A 506 -11.97 -16.62 -26.18
N LYS A 507 -13.06 -16.57 -26.96
CA LYS A 507 -13.09 -15.81 -28.21
C LYS A 507 -12.78 -14.31 -27.98
N THR A 508 -13.32 -13.72 -26.93
CA THR A 508 -13.07 -12.31 -26.58
C THR A 508 -11.59 -12.08 -26.25
N LEU A 509 -10.96 -12.99 -25.51
CA LEU A 509 -9.53 -12.91 -25.20
C LEU A 509 -8.64 -13.13 -26.42
N ASP A 510 -8.99 -14.04 -27.34
CA ASP A 510 -8.23 -14.28 -28.57
C ASP A 510 -8.25 -13.08 -29.50
N GLU A 511 -9.43 -12.47 -29.68
CA GLU A 511 -9.58 -11.23 -30.42
C GLU A 511 -8.77 -10.09 -29.77
N ALA A 512 -8.75 -10.00 -28.44
CA ALA A 512 -7.97 -9.03 -27.69
C ALA A 512 -6.46 -9.23 -27.86
N ARG A 513 -5.98 -10.47 -27.75
CA ARG A 513 -4.55 -10.81 -27.99
C ARG A 513 -4.09 -10.35 -29.37
N THR A 514 -4.90 -10.63 -30.40
CA THR A 514 -4.62 -10.18 -31.75
C THR A 514 -4.53 -8.68 -31.89
N LYS A 515 -5.46 -7.94 -31.25
CA LYS A 515 -5.44 -6.46 -31.24
C LYS A 515 -4.23 -5.91 -30.51
N ILE A 516 -3.94 -6.45 -29.32
CA ILE A 516 -2.81 -6.05 -28.47
C ILE A 516 -1.49 -6.24 -29.21
N ASP A 517 -1.32 -7.37 -29.90
CA ASP A 517 -0.12 -7.64 -30.73
C ASP A 517 0.01 -6.64 -31.88
N ASN A 518 -1.09 -6.30 -32.55
CA ASN A 518 -1.11 -5.31 -33.62
C ASN A 518 -0.80 -3.87 -33.15
N LEU A 519 -0.99 -3.57 -31.85
CA LEU A 519 -0.60 -2.30 -31.25
C LEU A 519 0.91 -2.20 -30.96
N GLY A 520 1.67 -3.27 -31.16
CA GLY A 520 3.11 -3.30 -30.89
C GLY A 520 3.48 -3.80 -29.49
N TYR A 521 2.66 -4.65 -28.90
CA TYR A 521 2.85 -5.21 -27.55
C TYR A 521 4.23 -5.82 -27.33
N LYS A 522 4.83 -6.40 -28.33
CA LYS A 522 6.15 -7.04 -28.25
C LYS A 522 7.23 -6.12 -27.66
N GLU A 523 7.22 -4.84 -28.00
CA GLU A 523 8.21 -3.88 -27.47
C GLU A 523 7.92 -3.55 -26.00
N VAL A 524 6.66 -3.37 -25.63
CA VAL A 524 6.24 -3.17 -24.22
C VAL A 524 6.59 -4.39 -23.38
N LEU A 525 6.26 -5.59 -23.87
CA LEU A 525 6.54 -6.85 -23.18
C LEU A 525 8.05 -7.06 -22.94
N LYS A 526 8.90 -6.69 -23.90
CA LYS A 526 10.35 -6.78 -23.76
C LYS A 526 10.85 -5.92 -22.61
N VAL A 527 10.32 -4.69 -22.46
CA VAL A 527 10.67 -3.79 -21.36
C VAL A 527 10.18 -4.37 -20.03
N ASP A 528 8.94 -4.83 -19.95
CA ASP A 528 8.36 -5.40 -18.72
C ASP A 528 9.08 -6.68 -18.29
N GLN A 529 9.46 -7.54 -19.23
CA GLN A 529 10.25 -8.73 -18.94
C GLN A 529 11.67 -8.38 -18.44
N GLN A 530 12.27 -7.30 -18.96
CA GLN A 530 13.56 -6.83 -18.44
C GLN A 530 13.40 -6.28 -17.02
N ASN A 531 12.38 -5.45 -16.79
CA ASN A 531 12.07 -4.91 -15.46
C ASN A 531 11.79 -6.05 -14.45
N ALA A 532 11.08 -7.09 -14.87
CA ALA A 532 10.85 -8.27 -14.04
C ALA A 532 12.14 -9.01 -13.67
N LYS A 533 13.04 -9.19 -14.64
CA LYS A 533 14.37 -9.80 -14.38
C LYS A 533 15.20 -8.98 -13.40
N ASP A 534 15.20 -7.66 -13.56
CA ASP A 534 15.96 -6.74 -12.73
C ASP A 534 15.40 -6.72 -11.30
N LEU A 535 14.08 -6.72 -11.13
CA LEU A 535 13.41 -6.86 -9.83
C LEU A 535 13.75 -8.20 -9.16
N ILE A 536 13.68 -9.31 -9.90
CA ILE A 536 14.05 -10.64 -9.38
C ILE A 536 15.52 -10.67 -8.96
N GLN A 537 16.40 -10.03 -9.71
CA GLN A 537 17.81 -9.93 -9.36
C GLN A 537 18.00 -9.09 -8.09
N ALA A 538 17.32 -7.95 -7.96
CA ALA A 538 17.35 -7.11 -6.76
C ALA A 538 16.89 -7.88 -5.52
N ARG A 539 15.83 -8.70 -5.65
CA ARG A 539 15.35 -9.60 -4.57
C ARG A 539 16.40 -10.64 -4.15
N LYS A 540 17.12 -11.22 -5.12
CA LYS A 540 18.22 -12.15 -4.81
C LYS A 540 19.39 -11.45 -4.12
N ASP A 541 19.71 -10.24 -4.54
CA ASP A 541 20.85 -9.50 -4.00
C ASP A 541 20.59 -9.04 -2.57
N ILE A 542 19.39 -8.54 -2.25
CA ILE A 542 19.04 -8.13 -0.88
C ILE A 542 19.05 -9.32 0.10
N VAL A 543 18.62 -10.50 -0.32
CA VAL A 543 18.69 -11.73 0.49
C VAL A 543 20.14 -12.13 0.77
N LYS A 544 21.05 -11.93 -0.20
CA LYS A 544 22.49 -12.21 0.01
C LYS A 544 23.13 -11.21 0.97
N GLN A 545 22.70 -9.95 0.93
CA GLN A 545 23.22 -8.90 1.82
C GLN A 545 22.74 -9.08 3.27
N ALA A 546 21.56 -9.67 3.47
CA ALA A 546 20.95 -9.91 4.77
C ALA A 546 21.52 -11.16 5.50
N LYS A 547 22.29 -12.02 4.80
CA LYS A 547 23.02 -13.17 5.37
C LYS A 547 24.42 -12.77 5.84
#